data_912696b60ac09cbe66b5d594b5a98fdf
#
_entry.id   912696b60ac09cbe66b5d594b5a98fdf
#
_cell.length_a   1.000
_cell.length_b   1.000
_cell.length_c   1.000
_cell.angle_alpha   90.00
_cell.angle_beta   90.00
_cell.angle_gamma   90.00
#
_symmetry.space_group_name_H-M   'P 1'
#
loop_
_entity.id
_entity.type
_entity.pdbx_description
1 polymer ?
#
loop_
_entity_poly.entity_id
_entity_poly.type
_entity_poly.pdbx_seq_one_letter_code
_entity_poly.pdbx_strand_id
1 'polypeptide(L)'
;MGMFDTARKPGLVIAACIVCGCTVFPARGQDAAVTMRMAVRSPAVAKQEKSARAAVDASDIVVWLKPLDPVTRSEPEGTANPKKFRLVQHNKSFQPHVLVVPVGSVVDFPNHDPFFHNVFSLFDGKRFDLGLYEAGATNSVRFDRLGVSFLFCNIHPEMSAVVVAVDTPYYGLSDRKGSVAIQNVPDGRYELHVWYERSLPEDLKNLTHAVTISSTSRELGTIQVPENPSFTSAHKNKYGQDYTPPSVPSYSHP
;
A
#
# COMPACT_ATOMS: atom_id res chain seq x y z
N MET A 1 -88.11 47.98 20.22
CA MET A 1 -86.76 48.41 20.30
C MET A 1 -85.97 47.20 20.74
N GLY A 2 -85.44 46.51 19.86
CA GLY A 2 -84.99 45.14 20.05
C GLY A 2 -83.52 45.04 20.44
N MET A 3 -83.31 44.32 21.54
CA MET A 3 -81.98 43.80 21.94
C MET A 3 -81.76 42.47 21.27
N PHE A 4 -80.73 42.33 20.52
CA PHE A 4 -80.21 41.01 20.00
C PHE A 4 -79.01 40.58 20.81
N ASP A 5 -79.23 39.57 21.56
CA ASP A 5 -78.25 38.83 22.32
C ASP A 5 -77.46 37.85 21.38
N THR A 6 -76.16 37.96 21.30
CA THR A 6 -75.33 37.10 20.52
C THR A 6 -74.47 36.24 21.46
N ALA A 7 -74.92 35.02 21.70
CA ALA A 7 -74.22 34.01 22.46
C ALA A 7 -72.94 33.51 21.71
N ARG A 8 -71.78 33.76 22.32
CA ARG A 8 -70.50 33.21 21.88
C ARG A 8 -70.36 31.74 22.27
N LYS A 9 -70.17 30.86 21.27
CA LYS A 9 -69.80 29.45 21.49
C LYS A 9 -68.32 29.34 21.81
N PRO A 10 -67.88 28.52 22.79
CA PRO A 10 -66.47 28.29 23.05
C PRO A 10 -65.87 27.35 21.95
N GLY A 11 -64.80 27.83 21.30
CA GLY A 11 -64.03 27.07 20.34
C GLY A 11 -63.12 26.04 21.02
N LEU A 12 -63.27 24.81 20.63
CA LEU A 12 -62.43 23.69 21.06
C LEU A 12 -61.06 23.80 20.40
N VAL A 13 -60.00 24.14 21.18
CA VAL A 13 -58.63 24.12 20.71
C VAL A 13 -58.07 22.70 20.80
N ILE A 14 -57.94 22.02 19.67
CA ILE A 14 -57.27 20.70 19.59
C ILE A 14 -55.75 20.99 19.49
N ALA A 15 -55.05 20.76 20.59
CA ALA A 15 -53.57 20.79 20.59
C ALA A 15 -53.06 19.53 19.89
N ALA A 16 -52.53 19.68 18.67
CA ALA A 16 -51.84 18.63 17.94
C ALA A 16 -50.45 18.48 18.54
N CYS A 17 -50.21 17.43 19.34
CA CYS A 17 -48.88 16.98 19.76
C CYS A 17 -48.15 16.40 18.54
N ILE A 18 -47.23 17.16 17.95
CA ILE A 18 -46.28 16.66 16.97
C ILE A 18 -45.25 15.83 17.74
N VAL A 19 -45.39 14.49 17.71
CA VAL A 19 -44.38 13.57 18.19
C VAL A 19 -43.26 13.60 17.15
N CYS A 20 -42.20 14.38 17.42
CA CYS A 20 -40.97 14.41 16.64
C CYS A 20 -40.25 13.05 16.89
N GLY A 21 -40.54 12.06 16.05
CA GLY A 21 -39.82 10.79 16.03
C GLY A 21 -38.38 11.03 15.63
N CYS A 22 -37.46 11.16 16.59
CA CYS A 22 -36.03 11.07 16.32
C CYS A 22 -35.71 9.66 15.83
N THR A 23 -35.71 9.46 14.53
CA THR A 23 -35.09 8.29 13.92
C THR A 23 -33.58 8.37 14.18
N VAL A 24 -33.11 7.66 15.19
CA VAL A 24 -31.70 7.44 15.42
C VAL A 24 -31.24 6.54 14.27
N PHE A 25 -30.73 7.15 13.19
CA PHE A 25 -29.94 6.41 12.22
C PHE A 25 -28.72 5.90 12.97
N PRO A 26 -28.42 4.58 12.96
CA PRO A 26 -27.15 4.10 13.47
C PRO A 26 -26.07 4.83 12.66
N ALA A 27 -25.26 5.63 13.34
CA ALA A 27 -24.05 6.16 12.73
C ALA A 27 -23.27 4.94 12.21
N ARG A 28 -23.22 4.76 10.88
CA ARG A 28 -22.28 3.83 10.26
C ARG A 28 -20.93 4.31 10.71
N GLY A 29 -20.35 3.60 11.68
CA GLY A 29 -18.98 3.86 12.11
C GLY A 29 -18.13 3.77 10.86
N GLN A 30 -17.54 4.89 10.45
CA GLN A 30 -16.47 4.88 9.49
C GLN A 30 -15.43 3.95 10.13
N ASP A 31 -15.15 2.81 9.50
CA ASP A 31 -14.17 1.86 9.99
C ASP A 31 -12.85 2.62 10.15
N ALA A 32 -12.51 2.94 11.42
CA ALA A 32 -11.31 3.68 11.71
C ALA A 32 -10.09 2.89 11.21
N ALA A 33 -9.05 3.59 10.76
CA ALA A 33 -7.84 2.94 10.29
C ALA A 33 -7.22 2.09 11.41
N VAL A 34 -6.67 0.94 11.03
CA VAL A 34 -5.73 0.20 11.87
C VAL A 34 -4.35 0.83 11.70
N THR A 35 -3.75 1.24 12.81
CA THR A 35 -2.47 1.96 12.82
C THR A 35 -1.39 1.16 13.54
N MET A 36 -0.16 1.32 13.09
CA MET A 36 1.02 0.73 13.73
C MET A 36 2.28 1.49 13.34
N ARG A 37 3.36 1.21 14.03
CA ARG A 37 4.68 1.75 13.72
C ARG A 37 5.66 0.63 13.42
N MET A 38 6.34 0.74 12.32
CA MET A 38 7.45 -0.14 11.95
C MET A 38 8.76 0.50 12.42
N ALA A 39 9.60 -0.27 13.11
CA ALA A 39 10.90 0.21 13.57
C ALA A 39 11.98 -0.72 13.05
N VAL A 40 12.83 -0.23 12.16
CA VAL A 40 13.92 -1.02 11.58
C VAL A 40 15.03 -1.20 12.60
N ARG A 41 15.38 -2.46 12.87
CA ARG A 41 16.52 -2.86 13.69
C ARG A 41 17.71 -3.14 12.79
N SER A 42 18.56 -2.13 12.58
CA SER A 42 19.79 -2.28 11.82
C SER A 42 20.98 -2.60 12.74
N PRO A 43 21.75 -3.67 12.47
CA PRO A 43 22.98 -3.98 13.21
C PRO A 43 24.04 -2.88 13.11
N ALA A 44 24.06 -2.11 12.02
CA ALA A 44 24.98 -1.00 11.82
C ALA A 44 24.71 0.16 12.80
N VAL A 45 23.45 0.43 13.14
CA VAL A 45 23.05 1.49 14.07
C VAL A 45 23.32 1.09 15.52
N ALA A 46 23.25 -0.19 15.85
CA ALA A 46 23.53 -0.70 17.20
C ALA A 46 24.99 -0.44 17.64
N LYS A 47 25.92 -0.30 16.69
CA LYS A 47 27.34 0.01 16.96
C LYS A 47 27.63 1.50 17.13
N GLN A 48 26.70 2.39 16.79
CA GLN A 48 26.88 3.86 16.77
C GLN A 48 26.17 4.57 17.93
N GLU A 49 26.12 3.99 19.11
CA GLU A 49 25.37 4.53 20.28
C GLU A 49 25.84 5.89 20.83
N LYS A 50 26.83 6.54 20.24
CA LYS A 50 27.40 7.82 20.76
C LYS A 50 27.35 9.01 19.83
N SER A 51 26.84 8.89 18.63
CA SER A 51 26.65 10.03 17.71
C SER A 51 25.17 10.17 17.37
N ALA A 52 24.67 11.42 17.31
CA ALA A 52 23.26 11.75 17.11
C ALA A 52 22.55 10.75 16.18
N ARG A 53 21.61 9.96 16.73
CA ARG A 53 20.80 8.98 16.01
C ARG A 53 20.08 9.66 14.84
N ALA A 54 20.67 9.60 13.66
CA ALA A 54 19.88 9.82 12.44
C ALA A 54 18.75 8.78 12.49
N ALA A 55 17.50 9.23 12.38
CA ALA A 55 16.36 8.33 12.35
C ALA A 55 16.55 7.39 11.15
N VAL A 56 16.55 6.08 11.40
CA VAL A 56 16.62 5.07 10.33
C VAL A 56 15.39 5.25 9.46
N ASP A 57 15.58 5.35 8.15
CA ASP A 57 14.48 5.37 7.20
C ASP A 57 13.75 4.02 7.26
N ALA A 58 12.50 4.05 7.67
CA ALA A 58 11.64 2.88 7.81
C ALA A 58 10.53 2.87 6.75
N SER A 59 10.75 3.53 5.60
CA SER A 59 9.84 3.50 4.47
C SER A 59 9.81 2.13 3.79
N ASP A 60 8.81 1.95 2.94
CA ASP A 60 8.67 0.80 2.05
C ASP A 60 8.51 -0.57 2.73
N ILE A 61 8.12 -0.59 4.01
CA ILE A 61 7.70 -1.80 4.70
C ILE A 61 6.22 -2.04 4.41
N VAL A 62 5.91 -3.15 3.77
CA VAL A 62 4.55 -3.57 3.46
C VAL A 62 3.96 -4.34 4.64
N VAL A 63 2.74 -3.98 5.04
CA VAL A 63 1.97 -4.72 6.03
C VAL A 63 0.61 -5.06 5.43
N TRP A 64 0.14 -6.29 5.61
CA TRP A 64 -1.23 -6.65 5.25
C TRP A 64 -1.87 -7.56 6.29
N LEU A 65 -3.19 -7.48 6.33
CA LEU A 65 -4.04 -8.23 7.25
C LEU A 65 -4.86 -9.23 6.44
N LYS A 66 -4.62 -10.52 6.64
CA LYS A 66 -5.39 -11.60 6.03
C LYS A 66 -6.48 -12.04 7.00
N PRO A 67 -7.78 -11.97 6.64
CA PRO A 67 -8.85 -12.43 7.53
C PRO A 67 -8.68 -13.91 7.87
N LEU A 68 -8.78 -14.26 9.15
CA LEU A 68 -8.81 -15.64 9.64
C LEU A 68 -10.23 -16.20 9.65
N ASP A 69 -11.24 -15.34 9.78
CA ASP A 69 -12.65 -15.67 9.74
C ASP A 69 -13.30 -15.04 8.49
N PRO A 70 -14.44 -15.59 8.02
CA PRO A 70 -15.20 -14.94 6.96
C PRO A 70 -15.61 -13.53 7.40
N VAL A 71 -15.07 -12.52 6.75
CA VAL A 71 -15.45 -11.12 7.00
C VAL A 71 -16.67 -10.81 6.15
N THR A 72 -17.75 -10.34 6.77
CA THR A 72 -18.90 -9.82 6.03
C THR A 72 -18.43 -8.54 5.33
N ARG A 73 -18.08 -8.68 4.05
CA ARG A 73 -17.65 -7.59 3.22
C ARG A 73 -18.85 -6.68 2.97
N SER A 74 -18.86 -5.52 3.58
CA SER A 74 -19.61 -4.42 2.98
C SER A 74 -18.84 -4.04 1.73
N GLU A 75 -19.23 -4.59 0.57
CA GLU A 75 -18.70 -4.07 -0.71
C GLU A 75 -18.94 -2.56 -0.67
N PRO A 76 -17.91 -1.73 -0.87
CA PRO A 76 -18.15 -0.30 -1.02
C PRO A 76 -18.97 -0.14 -2.30
N GLU A 77 -20.27 0.11 -2.12
CA GLU A 77 -21.15 0.47 -3.23
C GLU A 77 -20.53 1.66 -3.95
N GLY A 78 -20.13 1.45 -5.20
CA GLY A 78 -19.91 2.55 -6.12
C GLY A 78 -18.49 3.02 -6.38
N THR A 79 -17.45 2.19 -6.30
CA THR A 79 -16.21 2.58 -6.99
C THR A 79 -16.30 2.24 -8.47
N ALA A 80 -17.03 3.06 -9.21
CA ALA A 80 -17.16 2.99 -10.67
C ALA A 80 -15.83 3.22 -11.41
N ASN A 81 -14.71 3.33 -10.69
CA ASN A 81 -13.40 3.53 -11.28
C ASN A 81 -12.39 2.57 -10.62
N PRO A 82 -12.01 1.46 -11.28
CA PRO A 82 -11.03 0.55 -10.73
C PRO A 82 -9.73 1.31 -10.45
N LYS A 83 -9.18 1.10 -9.26
CA LYS A 83 -7.91 1.73 -8.86
C LYS A 83 -6.84 1.41 -9.92
N LYS A 84 -6.30 2.44 -10.54
CA LYS A 84 -5.21 2.31 -11.50
C LYS A 84 -3.89 2.24 -10.74
N PHE A 85 -3.18 1.13 -10.90
CA PHE A 85 -1.84 0.96 -10.36
C PHE A 85 -0.83 1.34 -11.44
N ARG A 86 0.16 2.12 -11.06
CA ARG A 86 1.20 2.58 -11.99
C ARG A 86 2.57 2.50 -11.33
N LEU A 87 3.56 2.08 -12.11
CA LEU A 87 4.96 2.06 -11.73
C LEU A 87 5.71 2.77 -12.86
N VAL A 88 5.97 4.07 -12.63
CA VAL A 88 6.47 4.99 -13.66
C VAL A 88 7.98 4.86 -13.79
N GLN A 89 8.50 4.85 -15.01
CA GLN A 89 9.92 4.96 -15.30
C GLN A 89 10.25 6.44 -15.53
N HIS A 90 11.05 7.00 -14.62
CA HIS A 90 11.44 8.40 -14.67
C HIS A 90 12.81 8.61 -14.02
N ASN A 91 13.69 9.38 -14.66
CA ASN A 91 15.05 9.62 -14.21
C ASN A 91 15.84 8.33 -13.93
N LYS A 92 15.74 7.34 -14.84
CA LYS A 92 16.35 6.01 -14.70
C LYS A 92 16.01 5.33 -13.37
N SER A 93 14.78 5.49 -12.91
CA SER A 93 14.25 4.85 -11.72
C SER A 93 12.80 4.43 -11.91
N PHE A 94 12.34 3.46 -11.13
CA PHE A 94 10.93 3.14 -11.00
C PHE A 94 10.32 3.90 -9.83
N GLN A 95 9.12 4.46 -10.04
CA GLN A 95 8.40 5.24 -9.03
C GLN A 95 6.94 4.81 -8.94
N PRO A 96 6.49 4.37 -7.75
CA PRO A 96 7.24 4.18 -6.50
C PRO A 96 8.23 3.01 -6.59
N HIS A 97 9.18 2.91 -5.63
CA HIS A 97 10.09 1.74 -5.54
C HIS A 97 9.33 0.48 -5.13
N VAL A 98 8.44 0.57 -4.16
CA VAL A 98 7.57 -0.53 -3.70
C VAL A 98 6.11 -0.21 -4.02
N LEU A 99 5.43 -1.12 -4.72
CA LEU A 99 4.01 -1.02 -5.05
C LEU A 99 3.27 -2.24 -4.50
N VAL A 100 2.21 -2.02 -3.72
CA VAL A 100 1.34 -3.08 -3.23
C VAL A 100 0.06 -3.12 -4.04
N VAL A 101 -0.34 -4.30 -4.50
CA VAL A 101 -1.54 -4.50 -5.31
C VAL A 101 -2.34 -5.72 -4.85
N PRO A 102 -3.67 -5.69 -4.89
CA PRO A 102 -4.47 -6.92 -4.81
C PRO A 102 -4.18 -7.84 -5.99
N VAL A 103 -4.16 -9.16 -5.75
CA VAL A 103 -4.06 -10.16 -6.82
C VAL A 103 -5.13 -9.93 -7.89
N GLY A 104 -4.76 -10.06 -9.16
CA GLY A 104 -5.62 -9.81 -10.31
C GLY A 104 -5.55 -8.37 -10.82
N SER A 105 -4.88 -7.46 -10.10
CA SER A 105 -4.68 -6.07 -10.54
C SER A 105 -3.83 -5.98 -11.79
N VAL A 106 -4.13 -4.96 -12.61
CA VAL A 106 -3.28 -4.55 -13.73
C VAL A 106 -2.42 -3.38 -13.29
N VAL A 107 -1.11 -3.47 -13.55
CA VAL A 107 -0.14 -2.39 -13.32
C VAL A 107 0.35 -1.86 -14.65
N ASP A 108 0.26 -0.55 -14.83
CA ASP A 108 0.78 0.17 -15.98
C ASP A 108 2.23 0.59 -15.72
N PHE A 109 3.07 0.49 -16.74
CA PHE A 109 4.49 0.85 -16.73
C PHE A 109 4.77 1.96 -17.77
N PRO A 110 4.37 3.21 -17.53
CA PRO A 110 4.65 4.30 -18.45
C PRO A 110 6.14 4.68 -18.41
N ASN A 111 6.71 4.91 -19.60
CA ASN A 111 8.06 5.43 -19.76
C ASN A 111 8.01 6.95 -19.93
N HIS A 112 8.39 7.70 -18.89
CA HIS A 112 8.45 9.17 -18.92
C HIS A 112 9.86 9.72 -19.20
N ASP A 113 10.85 8.84 -19.41
CA ASP A 113 12.18 9.25 -19.83
C ASP A 113 12.27 9.44 -21.35
N PRO A 114 13.18 10.26 -21.87
CA PRO A 114 13.34 10.53 -23.31
C PRO A 114 14.10 9.41 -24.07
N PHE A 115 14.27 8.23 -23.46
CA PHE A 115 15.00 7.10 -24.03
C PHE A 115 14.31 5.78 -23.70
N PHE A 116 14.79 4.70 -24.31
CA PHE A 116 14.23 3.37 -24.12
C PHE A 116 14.47 2.83 -22.73
N HIS A 117 13.48 2.05 -22.26
CA HIS A 117 13.57 1.22 -21.06
C HIS A 117 13.04 -0.19 -21.34
N ASN A 118 13.35 -1.09 -20.42
CA ASN A 118 12.77 -2.42 -20.36
C ASN A 118 12.26 -2.66 -18.93
N VAL A 119 11.21 -3.44 -18.77
CA VAL A 119 10.76 -3.93 -17.47
C VAL A 119 10.67 -5.44 -17.53
N PHE A 120 11.39 -6.12 -16.66
CA PHE A 120 11.32 -7.58 -16.56
C PHE A 120 11.31 -8.05 -15.10
N SER A 121 10.75 -9.24 -14.88
CA SER A 121 10.79 -9.99 -13.63
C SER A 121 10.92 -11.46 -13.93
N LEU A 122 11.97 -12.11 -13.42
CA LEU A 122 12.31 -13.50 -13.74
C LEU A 122 12.26 -14.42 -12.51
N PHE A 123 12.12 -13.85 -11.31
CA PHE A 123 12.15 -14.58 -10.05
C PHE A 123 10.74 -14.78 -9.50
N ASP A 124 10.61 -14.98 -8.21
CA ASP A 124 9.35 -15.24 -7.52
C ASP A 124 8.22 -14.26 -7.90
N GLY A 125 6.98 -14.67 -7.68
CA GLY A 125 5.82 -13.88 -8.07
C GLY A 125 5.48 -13.97 -9.56
N LYS A 126 5.11 -12.83 -10.17
CA LYS A 126 4.78 -12.76 -11.61
C LYS A 126 6.03 -12.63 -12.46
N ARG A 127 6.24 -13.57 -13.37
CA ARG A 127 7.34 -13.53 -14.34
C ARG A 127 6.88 -12.91 -15.65
N PHE A 128 7.64 -11.97 -16.18
CA PHE A 128 7.39 -11.33 -17.47
C PHE A 128 8.63 -10.57 -17.98
N ASP A 129 8.63 -10.25 -19.27
CA ASP A 129 9.58 -9.35 -19.92
C ASP A 129 8.82 -8.54 -20.97
N LEU A 130 8.79 -7.22 -20.81
CA LEU A 130 8.08 -6.30 -21.70
C LEU A 130 8.90 -5.91 -22.95
N GLY A 131 10.15 -6.39 -23.05
CA GLY A 131 11.07 -5.92 -24.08
C GLY A 131 11.47 -4.46 -23.89
N LEU A 132 12.21 -3.93 -24.84
CA LEU A 132 12.54 -2.50 -24.90
C LEU A 132 11.36 -1.72 -25.48
N TYR A 133 11.00 -0.59 -24.88
CA TYR A 133 9.99 0.32 -25.40
C TYR A 133 10.37 1.79 -25.21
N GLU A 134 9.87 2.61 -26.10
CA GLU A 134 10.27 3.99 -26.30
C GLU A 134 9.68 4.98 -25.27
N ALA A 135 10.16 6.19 -25.30
CA ALA A 135 9.65 7.34 -24.56
C ALA A 135 8.15 7.55 -24.81
N GLY A 136 7.39 7.82 -23.76
CA GLY A 136 5.94 8.05 -23.81
C GLY A 136 5.07 6.78 -23.95
N ALA A 137 5.65 5.63 -24.27
CA ALA A 137 4.91 4.37 -24.34
C ALA A 137 4.53 3.85 -22.96
N THR A 138 3.45 3.09 -22.90
CA THR A 138 2.98 2.43 -21.66
C THR A 138 2.68 0.97 -21.96
N ASN A 139 3.27 0.07 -21.23
CA ASN A 139 2.93 -1.34 -21.21
C ASN A 139 2.22 -1.71 -19.91
N SER A 140 1.48 -2.82 -19.88
CA SER A 140 0.70 -3.23 -18.71
C SER A 140 0.90 -4.71 -18.42
N VAL A 141 0.91 -5.09 -17.15
CA VAL A 141 1.00 -6.48 -16.68
C VAL A 141 -0.09 -6.74 -15.66
N ARG A 142 -0.78 -7.88 -15.79
CA ARG A 142 -1.69 -8.39 -14.76
C ARG A 142 -0.92 -9.21 -13.73
N PHE A 143 -0.99 -8.83 -12.47
CA PHE A 143 -0.40 -9.54 -11.33
C PHE A 143 -1.42 -10.56 -10.79
N ASP A 144 -1.50 -11.71 -11.42
CA ASP A 144 -2.48 -12.77 -11.16
C ASP A 144 -1.99 -13.85 -10.18
N ARG A 145 -0.84 -13.63 -9.55
CA ARG A 145 -0.24 -14.52 -8.54
C ARG A 145 0.10 -13.73 -7.28
N LEU A 146 -0.14 -14.37 -6.13
CA LEU A 146 0.36 -13.90 -4.84
C LEU A 146 1.89 -13.89 -4.80
N GLY A 147 2.45 -12.97 -4.04
CA GLY A 147 3.88 -12.95 -3.74
C GLY A 147 4.58 -11.69 -4.23
N VAL A 148 5.90 -11.74 -4.16
CA VAL A 148 6.79 -10.60 -4.41
C VAL A 148 7.42 -10.77 -5.79
N SER A 149 7.29 -9.74 -6.62
CA SER A 149 7.92 -9.67 -7.93
C SER A 149 8.99 -8.58 -7.90
N PHE A 150 10.24 -8.96 -8.07
CA PHE A 150 11.34 -8.02 -8.23
C PHE A 150 11.45 -7.62 -9.70
N LEU A 151 11.41 -6.34 -9.95
CA LEU A 151 11.42 -5.75 -11.30
C LEU A 151 12.72 -5.01 -11.55
N PHE A 152 13.24 -5.16 -12.77
CA PHE A 152 14.51 -4.58 -13.17
C PHE A 152 14.43 -4.03 -14.59
N CYS A 153 15.36 -3.12 -14.90
CA CYS A 153 15.62 -2.69 -16.27
C CYS A 153 16.85 -3.43 -16.82
N ASN A 154 16.78 -3.97 -18.06
CA ASN A 154 17.88 -4.73 -18.65
C ASN A 154 19.07 -3.89 -19.09
N ILE A 155 18.94 -2.56 -19.16
CA ILE A 155 19.96 -1.64 -19.67
C ILE A 155 20.44 -0.61 -18.64
N HIS A 156 19.77 -0.51 -17.49
CA HIS A 156 20.14 0.42 -16.42
C HIS A 156 20.27 -0.34 -15.11
N PRO A 157 21.51 -0.57 -14.62
CA PRO A 157 21.75 -1.43 -13.45
C PRO A 157 21.21 -0.88 -12.13
N GLU A 158 20.93 0.42 -12.08
CA GLU A 158 20.37 1.10 -10.91
C GLU A 158 18.83 1.02 -10.83
N MET A 159 18.16 0.57 -11.90
CA MET A 159 16.70 0.53 -11.96
C MET A 159 16.13 -0.76 -11.41
N SER A 160 15.65 -0.71 -10.18
CA SER A 160 14.90 -1.79 -9.53
C SER A 160 13.61 -1.28 -8.88
N ALA A 161 12.64 -2.18 -8.75
CA ALA A 161 11.42 -1.95 -8.00
C ALA A 161 10.82 -3.28 -7.54
N VAL A 162 9.83 -3.21 -6.67
CA VAL A 162 9.14 -4.39 -6.17
C VAL A 162 7.63 -4.22 -6.27
N VAL A 163 6.93 -5.24 -6.77
CA VAL A 163 5.48 -5.34 -6.68
C VAL A 163 5.12 -6.47 -5.74
N VAL A 164 4.40 -6.13 -4.67
CA VAL A 164 3.87 -7.09 -3.70
C VAL A 164 2.39 -7.31 -3.98
N ALA A 165 2.05 -8.51 -4.47
CA ALA A 165 0.67 -8.90 -4.77
C ALA A 165 0.08 -9.65 -3.57
N VAL A 166 -1.01 -9.11 -2.99
CA VAL A 166 -1.67 -9.61 -1.77
C VAL A 166 -3.08 -10.11 -2.05
N ASP A 167 -3.58 -11.05 -1.24
CA ASP A 167 -4.93 -11.65 -1.35
C ASP A 167 -5.99 -10.95 -0.49
N THR A 168 -5.69 -9.76 -0.05
CA THR A 168 -6.57 -8.97 0.83
C THR A 168 -6.60 -7.51 0.40
N PRO A 169 -7.70 -6.78 0.61
CA PRO A 169 -7.74 -5.34 0.42
C PRO A 169 -7.13 -4.56 1.59
N TYR A 170 -6.82 -5.22 2.70
CA TYR A 170 -6.34 -4.60 3.93
C TYR A 170 -4.82 -4.60 3.98
N TYR A 171 -4.21 -3.61 3.36
CA TYR A 171 -2.76 -3.44 3.32
C TYR A 171 -2.36 -1.98 3.47
N GLY A 172 -1.13 -1.75 3.91
CA GLY A 172 -0.51 -0.44 4.04
C GLY A 172 0.98 -0.50 3.75
N LEU A 173 1.54 0.67 3.48
CA LEU A 173 2.97 0.89 3.27
C LEU A 173 3.46 1.90 4.30
N SER A 174 4.60 1.63 4.92
CA SER A 174 5.18 2.55 5.91
C SER A 174 5.75 3.81 5.25
N ASP A 175 5.62 4.93 5.95
CA ASP A 175 6.35 6.16 5.64
C ASP A 175 7.79 6.11 6.19
N ARG A 176 8.58 7.17 5.95
CA ARG A 176 9.95 7.28 6.46
C ARG A 176 10.08 7.17 7.98
N LYS A 177 9.01 7.51 8.71
CA LYS A 177 8.96 7.40 10.18
C LYS A 177 8.50 6.01 10.64
N GLY A 178 8.18 5.13 9.70
CA GLY A 178 7.65 3.80 9.94
C GLY A 178 6.15 3.77 10.24
N SER A 179 5.42 4.86 10.07
CA SER A 179 3.98 4.88 10.33
C SER A 179 3.23 4.16 9.21
N VAL A 180 2.32 3.25 9.59
CA VAL A 180 1.42 2.52 8.68
C VAL A 180 -0.02 2.78 9.14
N ALA A 181 -0.91 3.01 8.16
CA ALA A 181 -2.35 3.09 8.37
C ALA A 181 -3.07 2.24 7.31
N ILE A 182 -3.84 1.25 7.77
CA ILE A 182 -4.65 0.37 6.91
C ILE A 182 -6.11 0.79 7.07
N GLN A 183 -6.72 1.25 5.99
CA GLN A 183 -8.07 1.79 5.99
C GLN A 183 -9.13 0.69 5.88
N ASN A 184 -10.33 0.98 6.38
CA ASN A 184 -11.54 0.18 6.18
C ASN A 184 -11.39 -1.29 6.61
N VAL A 185 -10.67 -1.54 7.71
CA VAL A 185 -10.51 -2.88 8.27
C VAL A 185 -11.70 -3.18 9.18
N PRO A 186 -12.57 -4.16 8.86
CA PRO A 186 -13.64 -4.59 9.75
C PRO A 186 -13.12 -5.15 11.08
N ASP A 187 -13.96 -5.15 12.10
CA ASP A 187 -13.68 -5.88 13.33
C ASP A 187 -13.58 -7.37 13.04
N GLY A 188 -12.61 -8.07 13.63
CA GLY A 188 -12.38 -9.48 13.37
C GLY A 188 -10.98 -9.95 13.73
N ARG A 189 -10.71 -11.23 13.44
CA ARG A 189 -9.38 -11.82 13.63
C ARG A 189 -8.65 -11.87 12.29
N TYR A 190 -7.39 -11.49 12.32
CA TYR A 190 -6.53 -11.41 11.13
C TYR A 190 -5.17 -12.06 11.41
N GLU A 191 -4.55 -12.57 10.37
CA GLU A 191 -3.13 -12.86 10.36
C GLU A 191 -2.41 -11.63 9.80
N LEU A 192 -1.56 -11.02 10.62
CA LEU A 192 -0.71 -9.90 10.23
C LEU A 192 0.54 -10.44 9.56
N HIS A 193 0.84 -9.90 8.40
CA HIS A 193 2.05 -10.18 7.64
C HIS A 193 2.86 -8.91 7.43
N VAL A 194 4.18 -9.07 7.37
CA VAL A 194 5.12 -7.98 7.09
C VAL A 194 6.04 -8.41 5.95
N TRP A 195 6.32 -7.52 5.03
CA TRP A 195 7.38 -7.68 4.05
C TRP A 195 8.25 -6.44 4.00
N TYR A 196 9.56 -6.64 3.94
CA TYR A 196 10.55 -5.60 3.79
C TYR A 196 11.70 -6.11 2.94
N GLU A 197 12.05 -5.38 1.88
CA GLU A 197 13.07 -5.79 0.91
C GLU A 197 14.42 -6.10 1.55
N ARG A 198 14.75 -5.36 2.63
CA ARG A 198 16.03 -5.45 3.32
C ARG A 198 16.06 -6.49 4.45
N SER A 199 15.02 -7.27 4.62
CA SER A 199 14.95 -8.33 5.64
C SER A 199 15.16 -9.71 5.03
N LEU A 200 15.63 -10.65 5.83
CA LEU A 200 15.66 -12.04 5.44
C LEU A 200 14.24 -12.65 5.47
N PRO A 201 13.89 -13.57 4.56
CA PRO A 201 12.56 -14.20 4.51
C PRO A 201 12.17 -14.89 5.84
N GLU A 202 13.11 -15.56 6.50
CA GLU A 202 12.91 -16.21 7.79
C GLU A 202 12.58 -15.22 8.91
N ASP A 203 13.21 -14.04 8.93
CA ASP A 203 12.93 -13.00 9.90
C ASP A 203 11.51 -12.44 9.70
N LEU A 204 11.10 -12.21 8.45
CA LEU A 204 9.75 -11.75 8.09
C LEU A 204 8.69 -12.77 8.47
N LYS A 205 8.96 -14.06 8.26
CA LYS A 205 8.06 -15.15 8.66
C LYS A 205 7.81 -15.15 10.17
N ASN A 206 8.83 -14.86 10.98
CA ASN A 206 8.72 -14.79 12.43
C ASN A 206 7.89 -13.58 12.92
N LEU A 207 7.66 -12.57 12.07
CA LEU A 207 6.79 -11.43 12.36
C LEU A 207 5.31 -11.74 12.09
N THR A 208 5.01 -12.82 11.39
CA THR A 208 3.63 -13.23 11.09
C THR A 208 2.95 -13.74 12.35
N HIS A 209 1.83 -13.14 12.74
CA HIS A 209 1.06 -13.54 13.92
C HIS A 209 -0.42 -13.12 13.82
N ALA A 210 -1.25 -13.77 14.63
CA ALA A 210 -2.66 -13.42 14.73
C ALA A 210 -2.88 -12.13 15.54
N VAL A 211 -3.76 -11.25 15.03
CA VAL A 211 -4.22 -10.03 15.71
C VAL A 211 -5.74 -9.97 15.72
N THR A 212 -6.30 -9.33 16.75
CA THR A 212 -7.73 -9.04 16.80
C THR A 212 -7.96 -7.55 16.67
N ILE A 213 -8.75 -7.16 15.68
CA ILE A 213 -9.15 -5.78 15.44
C ILE A 213 -10.56 -5.59 16.01
N SER A 214 -10.74 -4.54 16.78
CA SER A 214 -12.05 -4.15 17.34
C SER A 214 -12.14 -2.63 17.42
N SER A 215 -13.31 -2.11 17.70
CA SER A 215 -13.52 -0.66 17.87
C SER A 215 -12.62 -0.04 18.95
N THR A 216 -12.13 -0.84 19.91
CA THR A 216 -11.26 -0.40 21.02
C THR A 216 -9.79 -0.82 20.83
N SER A 217 -9.46 -1.61 19.80
CA SER A 217 -8.11 -2.15 19.57
C SER A 217 -7.74 -2.04 18.09
N ARG A 218 -7.38 -0.84 17.67
CA ARG A 218 -6.97 -0.52 16.29
C ARG A 218 -5.53 0.00 16.19
N GLU A 219 -4.87 0.19 17.33
CA GLU A 219 -3.46 0.55 17.39
C GLU A 219 -2.64 -0.69 17.79
N LEU A 220 -1.85 -1.20 16.85
CA LEU A 220 -1.07 -2.43 17.02
C LEU A 220 0.33 -2.19 17.60
N GLY A 221 0.60 -0.94 18.02
CA GLY A 221 1.88 -0.57 18.64
C GLY A 221 3.06 -0.56 17.67
N THR A 222 4.24 -0.94 18.15
CA THR A 222 5.48 -0.91 17.37
C THR A 222 5.97 -2.32 17.06
N ILE A 223 6.18 -2.61 15.77
CA ILE A 223 6.73 -3.86 15.26
C ILE A 223 8.19 -3.62 14.89
N GLN A 224 9.09 -4.44 15.48
CA GLN A 224 10.52 -4.38 15.19
C GLN A 224 10.84 -5.24 13.96
N VAL A 225 11.37 -4.61 12.90
CA VAL A 225 11.72 -5.29 11.65
C VAL A 225 13.24 -5.43 11.55
N PRO A 226 13.79 -6.64 11.56
CA PRO A 226 15.22 -6.86 11.40
C PRO A 226 15.68 -6.46 10.00
N GLU A 227 16.82 -5.78 9.88
CA GLU A 227 17.48 -5.51 8.61
C GLU A 227 18.64 -6.49 8.40
N ASN A 228 18.72 -7.08 7.21
CA ASN A 228 19.84 -7.90 6.79
C ASN A 228 21.08 -7.01 6.57
N PRO A 229 22.16 -7.17 7.34
CA PRO A 229 23.36 -6.33 7.19
C PRO A 229 24.09 -6.54 5.85
N SER A 230 23.81 -7.64 5.17
CA SER A 230 24.40 -7.98 3.87
C SER A 230 23.49 -7.68 2.68
N PHE A 231 22.40 -6.93 2.92
CA PHE A 231 21.49 -6.55 1.83
C PHE A 231 22.24 -5.72 0.77
N THR A 232 21.99 -6.06 -0.49
CA THR A 232 22.45 -5.29 -1.64
C THR A 232 21.33 -5.21 -2.66
N SER A 233 21.14 -4.04 -3.26
CA SER A 233 20.23 -3.84 -4.39
C SER A 233 20.87 -4.18 -5.74
N ALA A 234 22.15 -4.60 -5.76
CA ALA A 234 22.82 -5.00 -6.98
C ALA A 234 22.14 -6.22 -7.60
N HIS A 235 21.88 -6.14 -8.89
CA HIS A 235 21.23 -7.20 -9.64
C HIS A 235 21.92 -7.43 -10.98
N LYS A 236 21.62 -8.56 -11.61
CA LYS A 236 22.10 -8.92 -12.95
C LYS A 236 21.06 -8.55 -14.01
N ASN A 237 21.51 -8.47 -15.26
CA ASN A 237 20.64 -8.29 -16.40
C ASN A 237 19.74 -9.56 -16.58
N LYS A 238 18.78 -9.50 -17.50
CA LYS A 238 17.84 -10.62 -17.75
C LYS A 238 18.49 -11.92 -18.26
N TYR A 239 19.76 -11.87 -18.64
CA TYR A 239 20.54 -13.03 -19.06
C TYR A 239 21.43 -13.57 -17.94
N GLY A 240 21.33 -13.03 -16.72
CA GLY A 240 22.11 -13.43 -15.56
C GLY A 240 23.56 -12.94 -15.59
N GLN A 241 23.86 -11.95 -16.44
CA GLN A 241 25.19 -11.36 -16.61
C GLN A 241 25.28 -10.03 -15.88
N ASP A 242 26.48 -9.60 -15.55
CA ASP A 242 26.75 -8.26 -15.05
C ASP A 242 26.53 -7.23 -16.16
N TYR A 243 26.12 -6.02 -15.78
CA TYR A 243 25.95 -4.94 -16.76
C TYR A 243 27.31 -4.51 -17.31
N THR A 244 27.42 -4.46 -18.64
CA THR A 244 28.62 -3.92 -19.29
C THR A 244 28.63 -2.40 -19.10
N PRO A 245 29.70 -1.82 -18.53
CA PRO A 245 29.84 -0.37 -18.50
C PRO A 245 29.72 0.18 -19.93
N PRO A 246 29.08 1.35 -20.13
CA PRO A 246 29.07 1.99 -21.44
C PRO A 246 30.51 2.17 -21.90
N SER A 247 30.82 1.67 -23.09
CA SER A 247 32.14 1.89 -23.68
C SER A 247 32.35 3.40 -23.79
N VAL A 248 33.36 3.92 -23.06
CA VAL A 248 33.78 5.32 -23.23
C VAL A 248 34.24 5.44 -24.70
N PRO A 249 33.56 6.29 -25.51
CA PRO A 249 34.06 6.51 -26.85
C PRO A 249 35.49 7.07 -26.72
N SER A 250 36.49 6.30 -27.16
CA SER A 250 37.84 6.84 -27.30
C SER A 250 37.81 7.78 -28.49
N TYR A 251 37.49 9.04 -28.27
CA TYR A 251 37.79 10.07 -29.24
C TYR A 251 39.30 10.25 -29.25
N SER A 252 39.98 9.51 -30.11
CA SER A 252 41.31 9.88 -30.55
C SER A 252 41.13 11.11 -31.44
N HIS A 253 41.42 12.28 -30.92
CA HIS A 253 41.60 13.46 -31.77
C HIS A 253 42.78 13.21 -32.70
N PRO A 254 42.63 13.48 -34.00
CA PRO A 254 43.76 13.48 -34.94
C PRO A 254 44.79 14.55 -34.63
#